data_946c81a99c488d9d1b1409bc0e8ce34b
#
_entry.id   946c81a99c488d9d1b1409bc0e8ce34b
#
_cell.length_a   1.000
_cell.length_b   1.000
_cell.length_c   1.000
_cell.angle_alpha   90.00
_cell.angle_beta   90.00
_cell.angle_gamma   90.00
#
_symmetry.space_group_name_H-M   'P 1'
#
loop_
_entity.id
_entity.type
_entity.pdbx_description
1 polymer ?
#
loop_
_entity_poly.entity_id
_entity_poly.type
_entity_poly.pdbx_seq_one_letter_code
_entity_poly.pdbx_strand_id
1 'polypeptide(L)'
;MSAPRRLPAPFDRTTFRVADAVGHGIDPERLRRTDLAAPVHGVRAPIDSVDFIGAVTLVMRPDQFFSHTTAAAIWGAPLPQSVRSVGPVHVSTARDGCRMRRPGVVAHRLDRPRTVEHRGFPVSVPAQMWFECAGAVARDALVAIGDHLVGPAGLATADDLRASIRPGTRFALAARRALDLVRAGAESPQETWLRLAVVEAGFPEPELNVDVHDGAGRFLGRVDMAWSEYRIALEYDGDHHRERDTFRHDQRRDNGFVVNDWLVIHATASDAHRPAVLFERLRQAFEVRAVGSRRLSA
;
A
#
# COMPACT_ATOMS: atom_id res chain seq x y z
N MET A 1 -12.17 15.84 -41.97
CA MET A 1 -10.72 15.72 -41.68
C MET A 1 -10.34 14.26 -41.81
N SER A 2 -9.34 13.92 -42.65
CA SER A 2 -8.89 12.52 -42.84
C SER A 2 -8.32 11.94 -41.57
N ALA A 3 -8.61 10.64 -41.30
CA ALA A 3 -8.02 9.97 -40.14
C ALA A 3 -6.48 9.99 -40.19
N PRO A 4 -5.81 10.16 -39.06
CA PRO A 4 -4.36 10.21 -39.05
C PRO A 4 -3.77 8.86 -39.50
N ARG A 5 -2.72 8.90 -40.30
CA ARG A 5 -1.99 7.69 -40.74
C ARG A 5 -1.47 6.94 -39.48
N ARG A 6 -1.68 5.62 -39.42
CA ARG A 6 -1.14 4.80 -38.28
C ARG A 6 0.36 4.98 -38.13
N LEU A 7 0.82 4.98 -36.89
CA LEU A 7 2.25 4.93 -36.59
C LEU A 7 2.79 3.50 -36.87
N PRO A 8 4.05 3.37 -37.30
CA PRO A 8 4.67 2.06 -37.38
C PRO A 8 4.97 1.51 -35.98
N ALA A 9 5.05 0.19 -35.85
CA ALA A 9 5.54 -0.44 -34.62
C ALA A 9 6.99 -0.04 -34.32
N PRO A 10 7.36 0.17 -33.04
CA PRO A 10 6.56 -0.01 -31.82
C PRO A 10 5.76 1.22 -31.41
N PHE A 11 5.85 2.34 -32.14
CA PHE A 11 5.28 3.66 -31.76
C PHE A 11 3.75 3.69 -31.75
N ASP A 12 3.09 2.73 -32.33
CA ASP A 12 1.63 2.64 -32.38
C ASP A 12 0.98 2.18 -31.06
N ARG A 13 1.79 1.61 -30.13
CA ARG A 13 1.29 0.98 -28.88
C ARG A 13 2.06 1.38 -27.63
N THR A 14 3.17 2.10 -27.76
CA THR A 14 4.04 2.42 -26.65
C THR A 14 4.18 3.92 -26.44
N THR A 15 4.56 4.30 -25.24
CA THR A 15 5.05 5.66 -24.94
C THR A 15 6.47 5.79 -25.48
N PHE A 16 6.80 6.89 -26.19
CA PHE A 16 8.07 7.06 -26.87
C PHE A 16 8.56 8.51 -26.87
N ARG A 17 9.88 8.70 -27.03
CA ARG A 17 10.46 10.02 -27.23
C ARG A 17 10.21 10.52 -28.66
N VAL A 18 9.87 11.79 -28.79
CA VAL A 18 9.73 12.44 -30.12
C VAL A 18 11.02 12.33 -30.94
N ALA A 19 12.18 12.47 -30.30
CA ALA A 19 13.48 12.36 -30.97
C ALA A 19 13.68 10.97 -31.59
N ASP A 20 13.30 9.89 -30.89
CA ASP A 20 13.43 8.52 -31.38
C ASP A 20 12.51 8.29 -32.60
N ALA A 21 11.27 8.77 -32.53
CA ALA A 21 10.31 8.65 -33.62
C ALA A 21 10.78 9.42 -34.89
N VAL A 22 11.30 10.61 -34.71
CA VAL A 22 11.85 11.41 -35.80
C VAL A 22 13.09 10.72 -36.39
N GLY A 23 13.96 10.15 -35.54
CA GLY A 23 15.12 9.34 -35.99
C GLY A 23 14.72 8.11 -36.80
N HIS A 24 13.51 7.58 -36.63
CA HIS A 24 12.92 6.50 -37.45
C HIS A 24 12.12 7.02 -38.65
N GLY A 25 12.26 8.30 -39.01
CA GLY A 25 11.64 8.88 -40.21
C GLY A 25 10.16 9.24 -40.06
N ILE A 26 9.63 9.33 -38.81
CA ILE A 26 8.25 9.79 -38.59
C ILE A 26 8.24 11.32 -38.65
N ASP A 27 7.33 11.84 -39.50
CA ASP A 27 7.15 13.28 -39.68
C ASP A 27 6.78 13.96 -38.34
N PRO A 28 7.46 15.06 -37.94
CA PRO A 28 7.08 15.86 -36.78
C PRO A 28 5.63 16.35 -36.77
N GLU A 29 5.01 16.62 -37.92
CA GLU A 29 3.60 16.99 -38.01
C GLU A 29 2.68 15.85 -37.62
N ARG A 30 3.03 14.59 -37.97
CA ARG A 30 2.31 13.38 -37.54
C ARG A 30 2.28 13.28 -36.01
N LEU A 31 3.36 13.66 -35.34
CA LEU A 31 3.50 13.58 -33.86
C LEU A 31 2.73 14.68 -33.13
N ARG A 32 2.12 15.63 -33.85
CA ARG A 32 1.28 16.70 -33.26
C ARG A 32 -0.23 16.41 -33.39
N ARG A 33 -0.60 15.29 -34.00
CA ARG A 33 -2.02 14.95 -34.22
C ARG A 33 -2.71 14.57 -32.91
N THR A 34 -4.02 14.74 -32.87
CA THR A 34 -4.86 14.61 -31.67
C THR A 34 -5.06 13.17 -31.18
N ASP A 35 -4.69 12.16 -31.95
CA ASP A 35 -4.66 10.76 -31.55
C ASP A 35 -3.46 10.40 -30.65
N LEU A 36 -2.55 11.38 -30.42
CA LEU A 36 -1.43 11.23 -29.53
C LEU A 36 -1.52 12.22 -28.38
N ALA A 37 -1.37 11.71 -27.17
CA ALA A 37 -1.15 12.50 -25.97
C ALA A 37 0.32 12.97 -25.87
N ALA A 38 0.54 14.08 -25.17
CA ALA A 38 1.85 14.61 -24.83
C ALA A 38 2.01 14.62 -23.29
N PRO A 39 2.18 13.47 -22.65
CA PRO A 39 2.21 13.37 -21.18
C PRO A 39 3.29 14.24 -20.54
N VAL A 40 4.47 14.29 -21.15
CA VAL A 40 5.55 15.23 -20.81
C VAL A 40 6.19 15.79 -22.07
N HIS A 41 6.83 16.95 -21.96
CA HIS A 41 7.52 17.57 -23.11
C HIS A 41 8.56 16.62 -23.70
N GLY A 42 8.52 16.44 -25.02
CA GLY A 42 9.43 15.56 -25.76
C GLY A 42 9.00 14.08 -25.79
N VAL A 43 7.83 13.74 -25.25
CA VAL A 43 7.26 12.38 -25.25
C VAL A 43 5.88 12.41 -25.90
N ARG A 44 5.53 11.30 -26.57
CA ARG A 44 4.20 11.00 -27.08
C ARG A 44 3.76 9.62 -26.63
N ALA A 45 2.45 9.45 -26.52
CA ALA A 45 1.80 8.17 -26.25
C ALA A 45 0.48 8.10 -27.03
N PRO A 46 0.02 6.93 -27.49
CA PRO A 46 -1.35 6.77 -27.93
C PRO A 46 -2.31 7.19 -26.81
N ILE A 47 -3.41 7.88 -27.16
CA ILE A 47 -4.29 8.50 -26.15
C ILE A 47 -4.90 7.47 -25.18
N ASP A 48 -5.12 6.24 -25.65
CA ASP A 48 -5.72 5.15 -24.87
C ASP A 48 -4.72 4.37 -24.01
N SER A 49 -3.43 4.73 -24.06
CA SER A 49 -2.34 3.99 -23.38
C SER A 49 -1.31 4.92 -22.73
N VAL A 50 -1.79 6.00 -22.11
CA VAL A 50 -0.90 6.97 -21.44
C VAL A 50 -0.40 6.39 -20.11
N ASP A 51 0.88 6.03 -20.06
CA ASP A 51 1.61 5.73 -18.84
C ASP A 51 2.49 6.95 -18.47
N PHE A 52 2.07 7.70 -17.45
CA PHE A 52 2.78 8.91 -17.04
C PHE A 52 4.13 8.60 -16.37
N ILE A 53 4.23 7.51 -15.59
CA ILE A 53 5.50 7.08 -14.97
C ILE A 53 6.48 6.67 -16.06
N GLY A 54 6.05 5.84 -17.01
CA GLY A 54 6.86 5.46 -18.16
C GLY A 54 7.29 6.65 -19.01
N ALA A 55 6.39 7.63 -19.20
CA ALA A 55 6.72 8.86 -19.93
C ALA A 55 7.78 9.71 -19.22
N VAL A 56 7.72 9.80 -17.89
CA VAL A 56 8.71 10.51 -17.07
C VAL A 56 10.05 9.77 -17.13
N THR A 57 10.04 8.43 -17.06
CA THR A 57 11.25 7.60 -17.16
C THR A 57 12.06 7.88 -18.43
N LEU A 58 11.38 8.02 -19.56
CA LEU A 58 12.03 8.30 -20.85
C LEU A 58 12.81 9.61 -20.85
N VAL A 59 12.52 10.56 -19.99
CA VAL A 59 13.15 11.88 -19.94
C VAL A 59 13.95 12.13 -18.64
N MET A 60 14.03 11.11 -17.78
CA MET A 60 14.88 11.14 -16.60
C MET A 60 16.35 11.14 -16.99
N ARG A 61 17.17 11.79 -16.18
CA ARG A 61 18.62 11.74 -16.28
C ARG A 61 19.12 10.50 -15.52
N PRO A 62 20.33 10.02 -15.80
CA PRO A 62 20.89 8.86 -15.12
C PRO A 62 21.05 9.02 -13.60
N ASP A 63 21.13 10.27 -13.11
CA ASP A 63 21.23 10.62 -11.69
C ASP A 63 19.86 10.79 -11.00
N GLN A 64 18.75 10.57 -11.71
CA GLN A 64 17.38 10.72 -11.20
C GLN A 64 16.73 9.36 -10.97
N PHE A 65 15.83 9.29 -9.99
CA PHE A 65 15.13 8.07 -9.61
C PHE A 65 13.76 8.42 -9.01
N PHE A 66 12.83 7.46 -9.05
CA PHE A 66 11.53 7.60 -8.40
C PHE A 66 11.66 7.45 -6.88
N SER A 67 10.89 8.24 -6.16
CA SER A 67 10.94 8.34 -4.71
C SER A 67 9.56 8.55 -4.10
N HIS A 68 9.43 8.64 -2.78
CA HIS A 68 8.20 8.95 -2.06
C HIS A 68 7.05 8.03 -2.51
N THR A 69 5.85 8.60 -2.71
CA THR A 69 4.64 7.85 -3.07
C THR A 69 4.71 7.20 -4.45
N THR A 70 5.50 7.74 -5.38
CA THR A 70 5.73 7.07 -6.67
C THR A 70 6.56 5.80 -6.50
N ALA A 71 7.63 5.84 -5.70
CA ALA A 71 8.38 4.65 -5.37
C ALA A 71 7.52 3.63 -4.60
N ALA A 72 6.67 4.09 -3.67
CA ALA A 72 5.73 3.23 -2.96
C ALA A 72 4.78 2.51 -3.91
N ALA A 73 4.24 3.21 -4.92
CA ALA A 73 3.40 2.60 -5.96
C ALA A 73 4.16 1.56 -6.80
N ILE A 74 5.41 1.84 -7.18
CA ILE A 74 6.26 0.92 -7.95
C ILE A 74 6.58 -0.34 -7.14
N TRP A 75 6.82 -0.22 -5.81
CA TRP A 75 7.01 -1.34 -4.90
C TRP A 75 5.72 -2.10 -4.57
N GLY A 76 4.54 -1.60 -4.98
CA GLY A 76 3.25 -2.21 -4.68
C GLY A 76 2.76 -1.93 -3.26
N ALA A 77 3.37 -0.99 -2.54
CA ALA A 77 2.94 -0.62 -1.20
C ALA A 77 1.55 0.04 -1.21
N PRO A 78 0.73 -0.17 -0.18
CA PRO A 78 -0.61 0.38 -0.11
C PRO A 78 -0.57 1.91 0.04
N LEU A 79 -1.26 2.58 -0.87
CA LEU A 79 -1.40 4.03 -0.85
C LEU A 79 -2.88 4.41 -0.78
N PRO A 80 -3.24 5.49 -0.06
CA PRO A 80 -4.59 6.03 -0.11
C PRO A 80 -5.03 6.36 -1.54
N GLN A 81 -6.31 6.15 -1.84
CA GLN A 81 -6.87 6.40 -3.18
C GLN A 81 -6.60 7.84 -3.67
N SER A 82 -6.69 8.82 -2.78
CA SER A 82 -6.40 10.22 -3.09
C SER A 82 -4.97 10.47 -3.57
N VAL A 83 -4.02 9.66 -3.11
CA VAL A 83 -2.60 9.72 -3.52
C VAL A 83 -2.37 8.96 -4.83
N ARG A 84 -3.02 7.80 -4.99
CA ARG A 84 -2.87 6.96 -6.19
C ARG A 84 -3.47 7.57 -7.45
N SER A 85 -4.64 8.20 -7.33
CA SER A 85 -5.45 8.59 -8.50
C SER A 85 -5.08 9.97 -9.05
N VAL A 86 -4.51 10.87 -8.25
CA VAL A 86 -4.37 12.30 -8.60
C VAL A 86 -3.00 12.86 -8.18
N GLY A 87 -2.18 12.07 -7.53
CA GLY A 87 -0.88 12.54 -7.01
C GLY A 87 0.15 12.80 -8.12
N PRO A 88 1.02 13.79 -7.93
CA PRO A 88 2.13 14.01 -8.84
C PRO A 88 3.14 12.86 -8.79
N VAL A 89 3.91 12.71 -9.87
CA VAL A 89 5.06 11.79 -9.88
C VAL A 89 6.22 12.43 -9.12
N HIS A 90 6.79 11.69 -8.17
CA HIS A 90 7.92 12.13 -7.36
C HIS A 90 9.24 11.61 -7.93
N VAL A 91 10.10 12.53 -8.34
CA VAL A 91 11.44 12.26 -8.85
C VAL A 91 12.48 12.91 -7.95
N SER A 92 13.44 12.13 -7.50
CA SER A 92 14.54 12.60 -6.66
C SER A 92 15.88 12.54 -7.39
N THR A 93 16.83 13.29 -6.86
CA THR A 93 18.25 13.21 -7.23
C THR A 93 19.10 13.36 -5.97
N ALA A 94 20.38 13.06 -6.04
CA ALA A 94 21.33 13.37 -4.96
C ALA A 94 21.40 14.89 -4.72
N ARG A 95 21.99 15.30 -3.60
CA ARG A 95 22.00 16.70 -3.15
C ARG A 95 22.63 17.67 -4.16
N ASP A 96 23.64 17.23 -4.86
CA ASP A 96 24.38 17.96 -5.92
C ASP A 96 23.78 17.82 -7.30
N GLY A 97 22.80 16.90 -7.48
CA GLY A 97 22.16 16.62 -8.75
C GLY A 97 21.15 17.70 -9.18
N CYS A 98 20.77 17.65 -10.45
CA CYS A 98 19.84 18.57 -11.05
C CYS A 98 18.39 18.09 -10.90
N ARG A 99 17.55 18.88 -10.19
CA ARG A 99 16.12 18.56 -10.04
C ARG A 99 15.39 18.60 -11.37
N MET A 100 14.52 17.63 -11.59
CA MET A 100 13.60 17.66 -12.72
C MET A 100 12.60 18.83 -12.58
N ARG A 101 12.38 19.57 -13.67
CA ARG A 101 11.41 20.67 -13.72
C ARG A 101 10.42 20.40 -14.84
N ARG A 102 9.34 19.66 -14.50
CA ARG A 102 8.29 19.30 -15.46
C ARG A 102 6.92 19.37 -14.80
N PRO A 103 5.86 19.79 -15.52
CA PRO A 103 4.49 19.71 -15.02
C PRO A 103 4.15 18.28 -14.59
N GLY A 104 3.40 18.13 -13.50
CA GLY A 104 3.01 16.83 -12.95
C GLY A 104 4.13 16.10 -12.20
N VAL A 105 5.33 16.68 -12.07
CA VAL A 105 6.45 16.11 -11.33
C VAL A 105 6.81 16.97 -10.13
N VAL A 106 6.87 16.37 -8.95
CA VAL A 106 7.47 16.95 -7.75
C VAL A 106 8.90 16.46 -7.61
N ALA A 107 9.84 17.41 -7.69
CA ALA A 107 11.26 17.09 -7.67
C ALA A 107 11.89 17.34 -6.30
N HIS A 108 12.62 16.34 -5.80
CA HIS A 108 13.29 16.38 -4.51
C HIS A 108 14.82 16.30 -4.65
N ARG A 109 15.51 16.69 -3.59
CA ARG A 109 16.93 16.40 -3.37
C ARG A 109 17.08 15.60 -2.10
N LEU A 110 17.75 14.48 -2.19
CA LEU A 110 17.99 13.60 -1.06
C LEU A 110 19.48 13.58 -0.72
N ASP A 111 19.76 13.53 0.55
CA ASP A 111 21.12 13.36 1.03
C ASP A 111 21.44 11.86 1.07
N ARG A 112 22.52 11.42 0.38
CA ARG A 112 22.95 10.02 0.31
C ARG A 112 21.80 9.05 -0.06
N PRO A 113 21.14 9.21 -1.22
CA PRO A 113 20.08 8.32 -1.65
C PRO A 113 20.61 6.90 -1.87
N ARG A 114 19.82 5.91 -1.45
CA ARG A 114 20.02 4.49 -1.79
C ARG A 114 18.97 4.10 -2.80
N THR A 115 19.42 3.65 -3.96
CA THR A 115 18.56 3.32 -5.10
C THR A 115 18.83 1.93 -5.62
N VAL A 116 17.84 1.38 -6.30
CA VAL A 116 17.90 0.09 -6.97
C VAL A 116 17.06 0.16 -8.24
N GLU A 117 17.33 -0.69 -9.19
CA GLU A 117 16.42 -0.92 -10.30
C GLU A 117 15.35 -1.94 -9.88
N HIS A 118 14.09 -1.58 -10.02
CA HIS A 118 12.95 -2.46 -9.74
C HIS A 118 11.90 -2.32 -10.84
N ARG A 119 11.52 -3.43 -11.47
CA ARG A 119 10.59 -3.47 -12.62
C ARG A 119 10.97 -2.52 -13.76
N GLY A 120 12.27 -2.35 -14.01
CA GLY A 120 12.79 -1.45 -15.05
C GLY A 120 12.77 0.04 -14.68
N PHE A 121 12.58 0.38 -13.40
CA PHE A 121 12.60 1.76 -12.90
C PHE A 121 13.71 1.96 -11.86
N PRO A 122 14.52 3.02 -11.98
CA PRO A 122 15.40 3.44 -10.90
C PRO A 122 14.54 4.01 -9.75
N VAL A 123 14.64 3.44 -8.55
CA VAL A 123 13.72 3.72 -7.45
C VAL A 123 14.45 3.70 -6.10
N SER A 124 13.99 4.49 -5.13
CA SER A 124 14.46 4.40 -3.74
C SER A 124 14.27 2.98 -3.18
N VAL A 125 15.26 2.48 -2.42
CA VAL A 125 15.08 1.20 -1.70
C VAL A 125 13.90 1.27 -0.72
N PRO A 126 13.23 0.13 -0.41
CA PRO A 126 11.96 0.12 0.33
C PRO A 126 11.98 0.91 1.65
N ALA A 127 12.98 0.68 2.50
CA ALA A 127 13.06 1.36 3.79
C ALA A 127 13.26 2.88 3.66
N GLN A 128 14.06 3.33 2.69
CA GLN A 128 14.23 4.76 2.43
C GLN A 128 12.95 5.37 1.87
N MET A 129 12.29 4.70 0.92
CA MET A 129 10.99 5.11 0.36
C MET A 129 9.95 5.29 1.47
N TRP A 130 9.87 4.36 2.43
CA TRP A 130 8.98 4.48 3.58
C TRP A 130 9.21 5.78 4.36
N PHE A 131 10.46 6.10 4.69
CA PHE A 131 10.79 7.35 5.37
C PHE A 131 10.47 8.58 4.53
N GLU A 132 10.69 8.54 3.22
CA GLU A 132 10.34 9.61 2.28
C GLU A 132 8.83 9.87 2.27
N CYS A 133 8.01 8.84 2.45
CA CYS A 133 6.55 8.96 2.53
C CYS A 133 6.06 9.64 3.82
N ALA A 134 6.86 9.75 4.87
CA ALA A 134 6.44 10.28 6.18
C ALA A 134 5.90 11.73 6.15
N GLY A 135 6.18 12.47 5.08
CA GLY A 135 5.65 13.83 4.88
C GLY A 135 4.58 13.93 3.79
N ALA A 136 4.26 12.82 3.14
CA ALA A 136 3.38 12.78 1.98
C ALA A 136 2.06 12.05 2.26
N VAL A 137 2.01 11.23 3.31
CA VAL A 137 0.81 10.48 3.70
C VAL A 137 0.49 10.68 5.19
N ALA A 138 -0.75 10.38 5.60
CA ALA A 138 -1.15 10.38 7.00
C ALA A 138 -0.44 9.25 7.78
N ARG A 139 -0.41 9.37 9.13
CA ARG A 139 0.24 8.40 10.02
C ARG A 139 -0.19 6.97 9.74
N ASP A 140 -1.48 6.70 9.69
CA ASP A 140 -2.01 5.34 9.53
C ASP A 140 -1.67 4.72 8.17
N ALA A 141 -1.65 5.55 7.12
CA ALA A 141 -1.17 5.12 5.82
C ALA A 141 0.34 4.82 5.82
N LEU A 142 1.14 5.59 6.58
CA LEU A 142 2.56 5.31 6.75
C LEU A 142 2.80 4.02 7.52
N VAL A 143 1.98 3.73 8.54
CA VAL A 143 1.99 2.45 9.26
C VAL A 143 1.64 1.31 8.30
N ALA A 144 0.57 1.44 7.50
CA ALA A 144 0.17 0.41 6.54
C ALA A 144 1.24 0.13 5.47
N ILE A 145 1.95 1.17 5.00
CA ILE A 145 3.13 0.99 4.15
C ILE A 145 4.22 0.21 4.90
N GLY A 146 4.48 0.56 6.17
CA GLY A 146 5.45 -0.13 7.02
C GLY A 146 5.11 -1.61 7.23
N ASP A 147 3.86 -1.91 7.62
CA ASP A 147 3.36 -3.27 7.81
C ASP A 147 3.54 -4.11 6.53
N HIS A 148 3.18 -3.56 5.37
CA HIS A 148 3.39 -4.20 4.08
C HIS A 148 4.86 -4.53 3.80
N LEU A 149 5.78 -3.61 4.14
CA LEU A 149 7.21 -3.81 3.88
C LEU A 149 7.84 -4.87 4.79
N VAL A 150 7.41 -4.93 6.07
CA VAL A 150 7.92 -5.89 7.05
C VAL A 150 7.11 -7.19 7.10
N GLY A 151 5.97 -7.22 6.41
CA GLY A 151 5.07 -8.36 6.33
C GLY A 151 5.59 -9.49 5.43
N PRO A 152 4.69 -10.37 4.93
CA PRO A 152 5.07 -11.54 4.13
C PRO A 152 5.90 -11.22 2.88
N ALA A 153 5.78 -10.01 2.32
CA ALA A 153 6.57 -9.58 1.17
C ALA A 153 8.08 -9.48 1.47
N GLY A 154 8.47 -9.31 2.76
CA GLY A 154 9.87 -9.30 3.21
C GLY A 154 10.74 -8.24 2.53
N LEU A 155 10.16 -7.09 2.15
CA LEU A 155 10.87 -6.05 1.39
C LEU A 155 11.83 -5.22 2.27
N ALA A 156 11.58 -5.18 3.58
CA ALA A 156 12.43 -4.55 4.59
C ALA A 156 12.16 -5.17 5.96
N THR A 157 13.09 -5.00 6.89
CA THR A 157 12.90 -5.30 8.31
C THR A 157 12.52 -4.05 9.10
N ALA A 158 11.99 -4.18 10.31
CA ALA A 158 11.75 -3.07 11.21
C ALA A 158 13.05 -2.29 11.52
N ASP A 159 14.19 -2.98 11.57
CA ASP A 159 15.49 -2.36 11.78
C ASP A 159 15.95 -1.57 10.55
N ASP A 160 15.65 -2.03 9.33
CA ASP A 160 15.89 -1.26 8.11
C ASP A 160 15.06 0.03 8.09
N LEU A 161 13.79 -0.04 8.48
CA LEU A 161 12.93 1.14 8.63
C LEU A 161 13.51 2.10 9.66
N ARG A 162 13.92 1.60 10.83
CA ARG A 162 14.55 2.40 11.89
C ARG A 162 15.82 3.07 11.41
N ALA A 163 16.68 2.34 10.72
CA ALA A 163 17.94 2.84 10.18
C ALA A 163 17.74 3.88 9.06
N SER A 164 16.58 3.87 8.38
CA SER A 164 16.26 4.86 7.36
C SER A 164 15.89 6.23 7.92
N ILE A 165 15.43 6.30 9.18
CA ILE A 165 15.03 7.55 9.84
C ILE A 165 16.27 8.38 10.16
N ARG A 166 16.39 9.54 9.52
CA ARG A 166 17.50 10.45 9.73
C ARG A 166 17.20 11.42 10.90
N PRO A 167 17.95 11.37 12.00
CA PRO A 167 17.79 12.30 13.11
C PRO A 167 17.91 13.76 12.65
N GLY A 168 17.13 14.66 13.25
CA GLY A 168 17.16 16.09 12.96
C GLY A 168 16.54 16.51 11.63
N THR A 169 16.05 15.57 10.82
CA THR A 169 15.35 15.92 9.57
C THR A 169 13.85 16.12 9.80
N ARG A 170 13.23 16.84 8.88
CA ARG A 170 11.77 17.01 8.86
C ARG A 170 11.09 15.63 8.81
N PHE A 171 10.02 15.47 9.55
CA PHE A 171 9.24 14.23 9.66
C PHE A 171 9.91 13.04 10.39
N ALA A 172 11.14 13.16 10.90
CA ALA A 172 11.79 12.09 11.66
C ALA A 172 10.97 11.65 12.88
N LEU A 173 10.34 12.61 13.60
CA LEU A 173 9.47 12.28 14.73
C LEU A 173 8.19 11.56 14.29
N ALA A 174 7.57 11.99 13.19
CA ALA A 174 6.38 11.34 12.63
C ALA A 174 6.70 9.90 12.20
N ALA A 175 7.84 9.69 11.54
CA ALA A 175 8.30 8.36 11.14
C ALA A 175 8.57 7.46 12.35
N ARG A 176 9.20 7.95 13.42
CA ARG A 176 9.40 7.16 14.64
C ARG A 176 8.09 6.74 15.28
N ARG A 177 7.14 7.68 15.44
CA ARG A 177 5.80 7.35 15.95
C ARG A 177 5.04 6.35 15.10
N ALA A 178 5.19 6.40 13.78
CA ALA A 178 4.61 5.41 12.90
C ALA A 178 5.32 4.05 13.05
N LEU A 179 6.66 4.03 13.15
CA LEU A 179 7.44 2.81 13.32
C LEU A 179 7.08 2.05 14.61
N ASP A 180 6.80 2.77 15.69
CA ASP A 180 6.37 2.16 16.96
C ASP A 180 5.06 1.36 16.81
N LEU A 181 4.26 1.68 15.79
CA LEU A 181 2.98 1.04 15.47
C LEU A 181 3.08 -0.01 14.33
N VAL A 182 4.22 -0.11 13.65
CA VAL A 182 4.41 -1.10 12.57
C VAL A 182 4.46 -2.51 13.13
N ARG A 183 3.73 -3.44 12.49
CA ARG A 183 3.70 -4.86 12.85
C ARG A 183 3.85 -5.73 11.60
N ALA A 184 4.64 -6.78 11.74
CA ALA A 184 4.71 -7.85 10.73
C ALA A 184 3.51 -8.78 10.93
N GLY A 185 2.58 -8.80 10.01
CA GLY A 185 1.44 -9.71 10.12
C GLY A 185 0.17 -9.21 9.46
N ALA A 186 -0.02 -7.89 9.34
CA ALA A 186 -1.14 -7.37 8.55
C ALA A 186 -0.93 -7.67 7.06
N GLU A 187 -1.89 -8.32 6.43
CA GLU A 187 -1.85 -8.69 5.01
C GLU A 187 -2.58 -7.67 4.12
N SER A 188 -3.33 -6.77 4.73
CA SER A 188 -4.02 -5.67 4.03
C SER A 188 -3.93 -4.34 4.78
N PRO A 189 -4.07 -3.20 4.09
CA PRO A 189 -4.14 -1.89 4.74
C PRO A 189 -5.38 -1.75 5.62
N GLN A 190 -6.46 -2.45 5.31
CA GLN A 190 -7.70 -2.46 6.10
C GLN A 190 -7.49 -3.10 7.47
N GLU A 191 -6.77 -4.22 7.52
CA GLU A 191 -6.36 -4.85 8.77
C GLU A 191 -5.51 -3.91 9.63
N THR A 192 -4.51 -3.23 9.02
CA THR A 192 -3.72 -2.22 9.72
C THR A 192 -4.60 -1.13 10.34
N TRP A 193 -5.52 -0.56 9.57
CA TRP A 193 -6.40 0.51 10.08
C TRP A 193 -7.34 0.01 11.17
N LEU A 194 -7.90 -1.18 11.03
CA LEU A 194 -8.77 -1.80 12.03
C LEU A 194 -8.00 -2.06 13.33
N ARG A 195 -6.78 -2.63 13.24
CA ARG A 195 -5.89 -2.82 14.38
C ARG A 195 -5.60 -1.51 15.11
N LEU A 196 -5.21 -0.47 14.36
CA LEU A 196 -4.94 0.84 14.96
C LEU A 196 -6.17 1.40 15.65
N ALA A 197 -7.35 1.28 15.05
CA ALA A 197 -8.59 1.77 15.62
C ALA A 197 -8.97 1.05 16.93
N VAL A 198 -8.83 -0.27 17.00
CA VAL A 198 -9.15 -1.03 18.22
C VAL A 198 -8.16 -0.76 19.34
N VAL A 199 -6.87 -0.64 19.04
CA VAL A 199 -5.84 -0.28 20.03
C VAL A 199 -6.05 1.15 20.55
N GLU A 200 -6.36 2.11 19.69
CA GLU A 200 -6.67 3.49 20.08
C GLU A 200 -7.95 3.61 20.91
N ALA A 201 -8.91 2.70 20.71
CA ALA A 201 -10.11 2.60 21.54
C ALA A 201 -9.86 1.98 22.92
N GLY A 202 -8.62 1.58 23.22
CA GLY A 202 -8.18 1.04 24.52
C GLY A 202 -8.32 -0.48 24.65
N PHE A 203 -8.59 -1.21 23.59
CA PHE A 203 -8.51 -2.67 23.61
C PHE A 203 -7.05 -3.17 23.63
N PRO A 204 -6.79 -4.37 24.18
CA PRO A 204 -5.48 -5.00 24.06
C PRO A 204 -5.05 -5.11 22.61
N GLU A 205 -3.74 -5.07 22.36
CA GLU A 205 -3.23 -5.29 21.00
C GLU A 205 -3.51 -6.73 20.56
N PRO A 206 -4.17 -6.95 19.40
CA PRO A 206 -4.46 -8.30 18.91
C PRO A 206 -3.23 -8.96 18.31
N GLU A 207 -3.21 -10.29 18.34
CA GLU A 207 -2.39 -11.10 17.46
C GLU A 207 -2.93 -10.99 16.02
N LEU A 208 -2.03 -10.99 15.02
CA LEU A 208 -2.42 -10.78 13.62
C LEU A 208 -2.30 -12.08 12.81
N ASN A 209 -3.27 -12.30 11.93
CA ASN A 209 -3.30 -13.40 10.96
C ASN A 209 -3.04 -14.78 11.62
N VAL A 210 -3.84 -15.07 12.63
CA VAL A 210 -3.68 -16.25 13.50
C VAL A 210 -4.35 -17.47 12.89
N ASP A 211 -3.61 -18.57 12.79
CA ASP A 211 -4.15 -19.87 12.45
C ASP A 211 -4.76 -20.52 13.70
N VAL A 212 -6.07 -20.64 13.72
CA VAL A 212 -6.83 -21.19 14.85
C VAL A 212 -7.03 -22.69 14.66
N HIS A 213 -6.79 -23.44 15.75
CA HIS A 213 -6.92 -24.90 15.79
C HIS A 213 -7.87 -25.32 16.91
N ASP A 214 -8.52 -26.48 16.76
CA ASP A 214 -9.31 -27.10 17.83
C ASP A 214 -8.44 -27.78 18.89
N GLY A 215 -9.07 -28.28 19.96
CA GLY A 215 -8.38 -28.97 21.03
C GLY A 215 -7.65 -30.27 20.61
N ALA A 216 -7.92 -30.79 19.42
CA ALA A 216 -7.25 -31.94 18.81
C ALA A 216 -6.16 -31.52 17.79
N GLY A 217 -5.89 -30.22 17.63
CA GLY A 217 -4.90 -29.69 16.70
C GLY A 217 -5.38 -29.60 15.25
N ARG A 218 -6.66 -29.78 14.97
CA ARG A 218 -7.20 -29.63 13.61
C ARG A 218 -7.43 -28.16 13.29
N PHE A 219 -6.97 -27.73 12.12
CA PHE A 219 -7.13 -26.36 11.64
C PHE A 219 -8.62 -26.00 11.46
N LEU A 220 -9.05 -24.92 12.09
CA LEU A 220 -10.40 -24.37 11.99
C LEU A 220 -10.49 -23.26 10.95
N GLY A 221 -9.48 -22.40 10.89
CA GLY A 221 -9.42 -21.27 9.98
C GLY A 221 -8.36 -20.28 10.41
N ARG A 222 -8.04 -19.33 9.50
CA ARG A 222 -7.19 -18.20 9.79
C ARG A 222 -8.06 -16.97 10.00
N VAL A 223 -7.73 -16.18 11.02
CA VAL A 223 -8.45 -14.93 11.37
C VAL A 223 -7.51 -13.74 11.31
N ASP A 224 -8.00 -12.58 10.88
CA ASP A 224 -7.17 -11.38 10.68
C ASP A 224 -6.59 -10.87 12.00
N MET A 225 -7.39 -10.92 13.07
CA MET A 225 -7.00 -10.50 14.42
C MET A 225 -7.58 -11.46 15.44
N ALA A 226 -6.79 -11.79 16.46
CA ALA A 226 -7.24 -12.62 17.57
C ALA A 226 -6.75 -12.08 18.91
N TRP A 227 -7.55 -12.31 19.92
CA TRP A 227 -7.17 -12.29 21.33
C TRP A 227 -7.32 -13.74 21.82
N SER A 228 -6.30 -14.55 21.57
CA SER A 228 -6.34 -16.01 21.77
C SER A 228 -6.66 -16.40 23.20
N GLU A 229 -6.16 -15.65 24.20
CA GLU A 229 -6.44 -15.82 25.62
C GLU A 229 -7.95 -15.69 25.92
N TYR A 230 -8.66 -14.83 25.19
CA TYR A 230 -10.10 -14.59 25.35
C TYR A 230 -10.93 -15.40 24.35
N ARG A 231 -10.32 -16.09 23.39
CA ARG A 231 -10.99 -16.74 22.26
C ARG A 231 -11.93 -15.78 21.51
N ILE A 232 -11.44 -14.56 21.27
CA ILE A 232 -12.12 -13.54 20.47
C ILE A 232 -11.35 -13.40 19.18
N ALA A 233 -12.06 -13.42 18.05
CA ALA A 233 -11.53 -13.13 16.73
C ALA A 233 -12.25 -11.94 16.12
N LEU A 234 -11.53 -11.14 15.35
CA LEU A 234 -12.06 -10.03 14.57
C LEU A 234 -11.57 -10.17 13.13
N GLU A 235 -12.49 -10.22 12.19
CA GLU A 235 -12.24 -10.34 10.76
C GLU A 235 -12.75 -9.12 10.01
N TYR A 236 -12.05 -8.71 8.98
CA TYR A 236 -12.46 -7.64 8.09
C TYR A 236 -13.12 -8.21 6.83
N ASP A 237 -14.42 -8.11 6.75
CA ASP A 237 -15.18 -8.46 5.54
C ASP A 237 -15.06 -7.34 4.51
N GLY A 238 -14.16 -7.49 3.53
CA GLY A 238 -14.11 -6.62 2.35
C GLY A 238 -15.38 -6.80 1.50
N ASP A 239 -15.68 -5.81 0.65
CA ASP A 239 -16.79 -5.84 -0.33
C ASP A 239 -16.54 -6.84 -1.48
N HIS A 240 -16.14 -8.06 -1.17
CA HIS A 240 -16.02 -9.10 -2.18
C HIS A 240 -17.39 -9.74 -2.43
N HIS A 241 -17.86 -9.67 -3.67
CA HIS A 241 -19.04 -10.40 -4.13
C HIS A 241 -18.88 -11.89 -3.80
N ARG A 242 -19.60 -12.35 -2.78
CA ARG A 242 -19.60 -13.74 -2.31
C ARG A 242 -20.24 -14.63 -3.39
N GLU A 243 -19.48 -15.46 -4.05
CA GLU A 243 -20.00 -16.55 -4.84
C GLU A 243 -20.61 -17.62 -3.94
N ARG A 244 -21.65 -18.34 -4.41
CA ARG A 244 -22.43 -19.30 -3.60
C ARG A 244 -21.62 -20.44 -2.98
N ASP A 245 -20.51 -20.82 -3.57
CA ASP A 245 -19.67 -21.90 -3.02
C ASP A 245 -18.81 -21.44 -1.86
N THR A 246 -18.42 -20.17 -1.83
CA THR A 246 -17.73 -19.50 -0.73
C THR A 246 -18.62 -19.47 0.52
N PHE A 247 -19.92 -19.18 0.36
CA PHE A 247 -20.87 -19.10 1.48
C PHE A 247 -20.99 -20.43 2.29
N ARG A 248 -20.99 -21.60 1.62
CA ARG A 248 -21.07 -22.89 2.32
C ARG A 248 -19.77 -23.22 3.08
N HIS A 249 -18.66 -22.78 2.56
CA HIS A 249 -17.37 -22.95 3.22
C HIS A 249 -17.26 -22.07 4.46
N ASP A 250 -17.67 -20.81 4.34
CA ASP A 250 -17.72 -19.84 5.42
C ASP A 250 -18.63 -20.31 6.56
N GLN A 251 -19.83 -20.82 6.25
CA GLN A 251 -20.71 -21.37 7.30
C GLN A 251 -20.12 -22.57 8.06
N ARG A 252 -19.38 -23.47 7.39
CA ARG A 252 -18.71 -24.61 8.07
C ARG A 252 -17.59 -24.12 8.97
N ARG A 253 -16.86 -23.12 8.53
CA ARG A 253 -15.79 -22.49 9.27
C ARG A 253 -16.35 -21.79 10.53
N ASP A 254 -17.37 -20.97 10.38
CA ASP A 254 -18.01 -20.24 11.48
C ASP A 254 -18.59 -21.22 12.53
N ASN A 255 -19.24 -22.31 12.10
CA ASN A 255 -19.69 -23.37 12.99
C ASN A 255 -18.51 -24.03 13.73
N GLY A 256 -17.36 -24.21 13.06
CA GLY A 256 -16.14 -24.71 13.68
C GLY A 256 -15.66 -23.81 14.81
N PHE A 257 -15.66 -22.51 14.62
CA PHE A 257 -15.30 -21.53 15.65
C PHE A 257 -16.27 -21.57 16.83
N VAL A 258 -17.58 -21.55 16.56
CA VAL A 258 -18.63 -21.57 17.61
C VAL A 258 -18.52 -22.84 18.48
N VAL A 259 -18.38 -24.03 17.86
CA VAL A 259 -18.25 -25.32 18.60
C VAL A 259 -16.98 -25.35 19.44
N ASN A 260 -15.92 -24.63 19.05
CA ASN A 260 -14.68 -24.53 19.80
C ASN A 260 -14.63 -23.29 20.71
N ASP A 261 -15.77 -22.71 21.01
CA ASP A 261 -15.93 -21.60 21.94
C ASP A 261 -15.18 -20.33 21.52
N TRP A 262 -15.11 -20.02 20.22
CA TRP A 262 -14.62 -18.75 19.71
C TRP A 262 -15.77 -17.78 19.44
N LEU A 263 -15.58 -16.51 19.80
CA LEU A 263 -16.43 -15.40 19.39
C LEU A 263 -15.81 -14.72 18.18
N VAL A 264 -16.40 -14.89 17.02
CA VAL A 264 -15.97 -14.23 15.79
C VAL A 264 -16.81 -12.98 15.56
N ILE A 265 -16.16 -11.83 15.42
CA ILE A 265 -16.78 -10.54 15.12
C ILE A 265 -16.33 -10.13 13.73
N HIS A 266 -17.29 -9.81 12.87
CA HIS A 266 -17.03 -9.33 11.53
C HIS A 266 -17.13 -7.81 11.49
N ALA A 267 -16.08 -7.17 10.98
CA ALA A 267 -16.02 -5.74 10.67
C ALA A 267 -16.14 -5.53 9.16
N THR A 268 -16.87 -4.52 8.76
CA THR A 268 -17.09 -4.16 7.36
C THR A 268 -16.54 -2.75 7.06
N ALA A 269 -16.54 -2.34 5.80
CA ALA A 269 -16.18 -0.97 5.41
C ALA A 269 -17.05 0.09 6.11
N SER A 270 -18.31 -0.23 6.46
CA SER A 270 -19.18 0.68 7.22
C SER A 270 -18.72 0.88 8.66
N ASP A 271 -18.12 -0.13 9.28
CA ASP A 271 -17.60 -0.03 10.65
C ASP A 271 -16.34 0.86 10.70
N ALA A 272 -15.58 0.94 9.62
CA ALA A 272 -14.46 1.89 9.50
C ALA A 272 -14.93 3.36 9.56
N HIS A 273 -16.17 3.65 9.09
CA HIS A 273 -16.75 4.99 9.16
C HIS A 273 -17.53 5.25 10.45
N ARG A 274 -18.01 4.21 11.14
CA ARG A 274 -18.80 4.28 12.38
C ARG A 274 -18.34 3.23 13.39
N PRO A 275 -17.13 3.34 13.93
CA PRO A 275 -16.52 2.27 14.72
C PRO A 275 -17.19 2.06 16.08
N ALA A 276 -18.06 2.96 16.54
CA ALA A 276 -18.71 2.85 17.85
C ALA A 276 -19.49 1.55 18.03
N VAL A 277 -20.18 1.07 17.00
CA VAL A 277 -20.94 -0.19 17.05
C VAL A 277 -20.00 -1.39 17.16
N LEU A 278 -18.91 -1.39 16.40
CA LEU A 278 -17.90 -2.43 16.48
C LEU A 278 -17.24 -2.46 17.86
N PHE A 279 -16.85 -1.30 18.40
CA PHE A 279 -16.24 -1.21 19.72
C PHE A 279 -17.20 -1.65 20.83
N GLU A 280 -18.49 -1.40 20.69
CA GLU A 280 -19.49 -1.91 21.64
C GLU A 280 -19.58 -3.44 21.59
N ARG A 281 -19.63 -4.05 20.41
CA ARG A 281 -19.59 -5.51 20.26
C ARG A 281 -18.33 -6.13 20.85
N LEU A 282 -17.17 -5.49 20.64
CA LEU A 282 -15.92 -5.93 21.23
C LEU A 282 -15.97 -5.85 22.77
N ARG A 283 -16.45 -4.74 23.37
CA ARG A 283 -16.59 -4.64 24.84
C ARG A 283 -17.44 -5.76 25.39
N GLN A 284 -18.61 -6.00 24.79
CA GLN A 284 -19.51 -7.10 25.20
C GLN A 284 -18.81 -8.46 25.10
N ALA A 285 -18.04 -8.72 24.03
CA ALA A 285 -17.28 -9.95 23.88
C ALA A 285 -16.27 -10.12 25.01
N PHE A 286 -15.47 -9.09 25.32
CA PHE A 286 -14.51 -9.13 26.42
C PHE A 286 -15.18 -9.29 27.79
N GLU A 287 -16.34 -8.65 28.05
CA GLU A 287 -17.11 -8.80 29.29
C GLU A 287 -17.59 -10.24 29.47
N VAL A 288 -18.17 -10.84 28.43
CA VAL A 288 -18.63 -12.25 28.46
C VAL A 288 -17.45 -13.17 28.80
N ARG A 289 -16.28 -12.96 28.20
CA ARG A 289 -15.10 -13.79 28.45
C ARG A 289 -14.50 -13.58 29.83
N ALA A 290 -14.47 -12.36 30.34
CA ALA A 290 -13.98 -12.05 31.69
C ALA A 290 -14.85 -12.72 32.78
N VAL A 291 -16.17 -12.76 32.61
CA VAL A 291 -17.09 -13.44 33.53
C VAL A 291 -16.94 -14.97 33.45
N GLY A 292 -16.76 -15.51 32.25
CA GLY A 292 -16.54 -16.95 32.04
C GLY A 292 -15.26 -17.45 32.73
N SER A 293 -14.17 -16.72 32.62
CA SER A 293 -12.87 -17.06 33.25
C SER A 293 -12.95 -17.08 34.79
N ARG A 294 -13.72 -16.19 35.40
CA ARG A 294 -13.90 -16.15 36.86
C ARG A 294 -14.71 -17.33 37.40
N ARG A 295 -15.65 -17.89 36.59
CA ARG A 295 -16.45 -19.05 37.00
C ARG A 295 -15.71 -20.39 36.88
N LEU A 296 -14.67 -20.49 36.10
CA LEU A 296 -13.84 -21.68 35.93
C LEU A 296 -12.71 -21.74 36.98
N SER A 297 -12.43 -20.63 37.65
CA SER A 297 -11.37 -20.49 38.68
C SER A 297 -11.91 -20.55 40.11
N ALA A 298 -13.23 -20.69 40.31
CA ALA A 298 -13.93 -20.84 41.58
C ALA A 298 -14.52 -22.25 41.72
#